data_1e1eb46ebe38a87c2f6d2a845495c22b
#
_entry.id   1e1eb46ebe38a87c2f6d2a845495c22b
#
_cell.length_a   1.000
_cell.length_b   1.000
_cell.length_c   1.000
_cell.angle_alpha   90.00
_cell.angle_beta   90.00
_cell.angle_gamma   90.00
#
_symmetry.space_group_name_H-M   'P 1'
#
loop_
_entity.id
_entity.type
_entity.pdbx_description
1 polymer ?
#
loop_
_entity_poly.entity_id
_entity_poly.type
_entity_poly.pdbx_seq_one_letter_code
_entity_poly.pdbx_strand_id
1 'polypeptide(L)'
;MKKKGFTLVELLAIIVILGIIMSIATPIIIKIINDSKKETYKLSMSGYVRAVEEQIAVNKAKGKITKNGNYNIKNFEVGYSGRIADKGSFSINNELVNSAQLCFDTYLVKYDGKEVTLTEKGCEKEATVNLVIGEKKYDNVIKDDIETEFNISDDISDMTNIVCNNGATISMNDNTLKLSDVYKDTNCTMSSFINTTFAKLDDTKNYILMLKDEEISKTLENKETKNVTIDLNGKSITASNFSVIHNLGTLSILNNSLNASSLNSNVATIGAEKNSVLSLKNISVVSENTDNKSSICNKGKLEVKNSYIKGPYGIGCNDEAGAEINVQDSKIVATVKNGVSFNETSFPENAPSGTISSSEINGKNIAVAFVSTGTLSIESGKFNSETGNVIMNSNSGTININSGTYISKESTAISNSNSGTINIQQSNKSVYISSLAQIWKPAVLNNSSGKINIKGNKANNCTNDSTKTTSGICIYAEGNKDYTKNTSNGGIQNHYTGNINVDGATIFGGNQGVNNGSNGTLNIKNSNVSSGRAAIFNNGVGTINICSSILSAPLLDIHNYGGGIINYSNLNKDLKIYNPTSGTINSNYTGSCVE
;
A
#
# COMPACT_ATOMS: atom_id res chain seq x y z
N MET A 1 -24.08 -89.37 -10.08
CA MET A 1 -24.83 -88.40 -9.26
C MET A 1 -25.78 -87.61 -10.16
N LYS A 2 -27.10 -87.76 -10.01
CA LYS A 2 -28.08 -86.92 -10.73
C LYS A 2 -28.12 -85.54 -10.11
N LYS A 3 -27.70 -84.52 -10.86
CA LYS A 3 -27.86 -83.12 -10.46
C LYS A 3 -29.36 -82.81 -10.44
N LYS A 4 -29.92 -82.58 -9.27
CA LYS A 4 -31.27 -82.01 -9.14
C LYS A 4 -31.24 -80.58 -9.61
N GLY A 5 -31.93 -80.29 -10.72
CA GLY A 5 -32.17 -78.94 -11.18
C GLY A 5 -33.23 -78.26 -10.31
N PHE A 6 -33.12 -76.92 -10.14
CA PHE A 6 -34.15 -76.14 -9.47
C PHE A 6 -35.47 -76.19 -10.21
N THR A 7 -36.58 -76.37 -9.47
CA THR A 7 -37.89 -76.24 -10.05
C THR A 7 -38.26 -74.79 -10.35
N LEU A 8 -39.12 -74.58 -11.34
CA LEU A 8 -39.57 -73.22 -11.71
C LEU A 8 -40.25 -72.51 -10.54
N VAL A 9 -40.89 -73.22 -9.64
CA VAL A 9 -41.55 -72.67 -8.44
C VAL A 9 -40.54 -72.26 -7.40
N GLU A 10 -39.44 -72.97 -7.21
CA GLU A 10 -38.36 -72.57 -6.30
C GLU A 10 -37.65 -71.32 -6.80
N LEU A 11 -37.43 -71.21 -8.11
CA LEU A 11 -36.86 -70.02 -8.70
C LEU A 11 -37.79 -68.82 -8.56
N LEU A 12 -39.09 -68.98 -8.79
CA LEU A 12 -40.10 -67.95 -8.63
C LEU A 12 -40.17 -67.45 -7.17
N ALA A 13 -40.14 -68.39 -6.20
CA ALA A 13 -40.16 -68.04 -4.78
C ALA A 13 -38.94 -67.24 -4.38
N ILE A 14 -37.74 -67.58 -4.88
CA ILE A 14 -36.50 -66.82 -4.61
C ILE A 14 -36.58 -65.39 -5.18
N ILE A 15 -37.08 -65.23 -6.42
CA ILE A 15 -37.21 -63.90 -7.04
C ILE A 15 -38.20 -63.01 -6.27
N VAL A 16 -39.34 -63.61 -5.82
CA VAL A 16 -40.34 -62.88 -5.01
C VAL A 16 -39.76 -62.46 -3.67
N ILE A 17 -39.03 -63.31 -2.98
CA ILE A 17 -38.38 -62.99 -1.71
C ILE A 17 -37.30 -61.91 -1.91
N LEU A 18 -36.45 -62.03 -2.95
CA LEU A 18 -35.46 -61.02 -3.30
C LEU A 18 -36.09 -59.65 -3.64
N GLY A 19 -37.22 -59.65 -4.37
CA GLY A 19 -38.00 -58.49 -4.69
C GLY A 19 -38.54 -57.79 -3.43
N ILE A 20 -39.05 -58.53 -2.46
CA ILE A 20 -39.49 -57.95 -1.17
C ILE A 20 -38.33 -57.41 -0.36
N ILE A 21 -37.21 -58.13 -0.27
CA ILE A 21 -36.03 -57.66 0.45
C ILE A 21 -35.46 -56.37 -0.20
N MET A 22 -35.37 -56.35 -1.53
CA MET A 22 -34.90 -55.15 -2.25
C MET A 22 -35.86 -53.97 -2.07
N SER A 23 -37.15 -54.16 -2.05
CA SER A 23 -38.13 -53.08 -1.88
C SER A 23 -38.03 -52.40 -0.50
N ILE A 24 -37.63 -53.13 0.53
CA ILE A 24 -37.44 -52.60 1.90
C ILE A 24 -36.01 -52.06 2.09
N ALA A 25 -35.01 -52.80 1.58
CA ALA A 25 -33.60 -52.44 1.79
C ALA A 25 -33.16 -51.20 0.98
N THR A 26 -33.65 -51.05 -0.26
CA THR A 26 -33.23 -49.97 -1.16
C THR A 26 -33.50 -48.57 -0.60
N PRO A 27 -34.69 -48.24 -0.07
CA PRO A 27 -34.94 -46.91 0.54
C PRO A 27 -34.05 -46.64 1.74
N ILE A 28 -33.79 -47.66 2.56
CA ILE A 28 -32.93 -47.52 3.76
C ILE A 28 -31.48 -47.26 3.35
N ILE A 29 -30.97 -48.00 2.39
CA ILE A 29 -29.60 -47.83 1.87
C ILE A 29 -29.44 -46.45 1.23
N ILE A 30 -30.41 -46.02 0.42
CA ILE A 30 -30.37 -44.65 -0.20
C ILE A 30 -30.37 -43.58 0.88
N LYS A 31 -31.18 -43.73 1.93
CA LYS A 31 -31.20 -42.80 3.05
C LYS A 31 -29.84 -42.73 3.76
N ILE A 32 -29.24 -43.86 4.08
CA ILE A 32 -27.91 -43.95 4.73
C ILE A 32 -26.83 -43.29 3.84
N ILE A 33 -26.85 -43.56 2.53
CA ILE A 33 -25.91 -42.94 1.59
C ILE A 33 -26.08 -41.43 1.57
N ASN A 34 -27.31 -40.93 1.52
CA ASN A 34 -27.60 -39.50 1.50
C ASN A 34 -27.19 -38.82 2.83
N ASP A 35 -27.48 -39.46 3.96
CA ASP A 35 -27.08 -38.91 5.27
C ASP A 35 -25.56 -38.91 5.43
N SER A 36 -24.87 -39.96 4.96
CA SER A 36 -23.39 -40.00 4.93
C SER A 36 -22.80 -38.93 4.02
N LYS A 37 -23.40 -38.66 2.86
CA LYS A 37 -22.98 -37.58 1.96
C LYS A 37 -23.12 -36.20 2.64
N LYS A 38 -24.24 -35.94 3.32
CA LYS A 38 -24.50 -34.70 4.03
C LYS A 38 -23.41 -34.43 5.10
N GLU A 39 -23.11 -35.46 5.90
CA GLU A 39 -22.02 -35.33 6.91
C GLU A 39 -20.66 -35.14 6.25
N THR A 40 -20.37 -35.83 5.15
CA THR A 40 -19.12 -35.64 4.39
C THR A 40 -18.99 -34.21 3.89
N TYR A 41 -20.07 -33.58 3.42
CA TYR A 41 -20.05 -32.20 2.93
C TYR A 41 -19.84 -31.17 4.07
N LYS A 42 -20.45 -31.40 5.24
CA LYS A 42 -20.18 -30.55 6.43
C LYS A 42 -18.73 -30.68 6.89
N LEU A 43 -18.18 -31.89 6.93
CA LEU A 43 -16.77 -32.12 7.26
C LEU A 43 -15.84 -31.48 6.23
N SER A 44 -16.21 -31.54 4.94
CA SER A 44 -15.44 -30.88 3.87
C SER A 44 -15.44 -29.36 4.02
N MET A 45 -16.55 -28.75 4.43
CA MET A 45 -16.59 -27.31 4.75
C MET A 45 -15.61 -26.97 5.88
N SER A 46 -15.69 -27.70 7.00
CA SER A 46 -14.81 -27.45 8.15
C SER A 46 -13.34 -27.65 7.80
N GLY A 47 -13.03 -28.69 7.02
CA GLY A 47 -11.68 -28.94 6.52
C GLY A 47 -11.18 -27.85 5.58
N TYR A 48 -12.05 -27.33 4.71
CA TYR A 48 -11.71 -26.23 3.80
C TYR A 48 -11.43 -24.92 4.55
N VAL A 49 -12.29 -24.55 5.51
CA VAL A 49 -12.08 -23.38 6.36
C VAL A 49 -10.71 -23.44 7.03
N ARG A 50 -10.39 -24.58 7.65
CA ARG A 50 -9.09 -24.79 8.29
C ARG A 50 -7.91 -24.68 7.31
N ALA A 51 -8.03 -25.28 6.12
CA ALA A 51 -6.99 -25.19 5.09
C ALA A 51 -6.76 -23.75 4.62
N VAL A 52 -7.81 -22.93 4.53
CA VAL A 52 -7.70 -21.50 4.23
C VAL A 52 -6.95 -20.76 5.34
N GLU A 53 -7.29 -21.00 6.59
CA GLU A 53 -6.63 -20.36 7.75
C GLU A 53 -5.15 -20.78 7.87
N GLU A 54 -4.84 -22.06 7.62
CA GLU A 54 -3.46 -22.53 7.53
C GLU A 54 -2.69 -21.84 6.38
N GLN A 55 -3.31 -21.66 5.22
CA GLN A 55 -2.69 -20.96 4.10
C GLN A 55 -2.47 -19.47 4.39
N ILE A 56 -3.40 -18.82 5.12
CA ILE A 56 -3.22 -17.44 5.60
C ILE A 56 -1.98 -17.34 6.51
N ALA A 57 -1.85 -18.28 7.45
CA ALA A 57 -0.69 -18.34 8.35
C ALA A 57 0.63 -18.57 7.58
N VAL A 58 0.62 -19.46 6.59
CA VAL A 58 1.78 -19.70 5.71
C VAL A 58 2.14 -18.44 4.90
N ASN A 59 1.13 -17.75 4.34
CA ASN A 59 1.35 -16.51 3.61
C ASN A 59 1.97 -15.45 4.52
N LYS A 60 1.48 -15.31 5.74
CA LYS A 60 2.03 -14.39 6.76
C LYS A 60 3.48 -14.71 7.10
N ALA A 61 3.82 -15.97 7.30
CA ALA A 61 5.19 -16.43 7.55
C ALA A 61 6.13 -16.11 6.36
N LYS A 62 5.60 -16.09 5.13
CA LYS A 62 6.32 -15.68 3.92
C LYS A 62 6.32 -14.17 3.67
N GLY A 63 5.82 -13.36 4.60
CA GLY A 63 5.72 -11.90 4.47
C GLY A 63 4.61 -11.43 3.51
N LYS A 64 3.69 -12.30 3.10
CA LYS A 64 2.53 -11.96 2.28
C LYS A 64 1.33 -11.70 3.19
N ILE A 65 0.73 -10.50 3.09
CA ILE A 65 -0.46 -10.14 3.87
C ILE A 65 -1.70 -10.60 3.09
N THR A 66 -2.48 -11.51 3.68
CA THR A 66 -3.83 -11.83 3.18
C THR A 66 -4.79 -10.74 3.66
N LYS A 67 -5.47 -10.05 2.74
CA LYS A 67 -6.36 -8.93 3.06
C LYS A 67 -7.72 -9.43 3.57
N ASN A 68 -8.39 -8.62 4.37
CA ASN A 68 -9.80 -8.84 4.70
C ASN A 68 -10.67 -8.68 3.45
N GLY A 69 -11.67 -9.53 3.28
CA GLY A 69 -12.58 -9.49 2.14
C GLY A 69 -13.17 -10.84 1.77
N ASN A 70 -13.95 -10.88 0.69
CA ASN A 70 -14.57 -12.10 0.17
C ASN A 70 -13.67 -12.75 -0.89
N TYR A 71 -13.53 -14.06 -0.87
CA TYR A 71 -12.69 -14.85 -1.76
C TYR A 71 -13.51 -15.96 -2.43
N ASN A 72 -13.29 -16.16 -3.73
CA ASN A 72 -13.79 -17.35 -4.41
C ASN A 72 -12.83 -18.52 -4.16
N ILE A 73 -13.37 -19.73 -3.98
CA ILE A 73 -12.56 -20.94 -3.72
C ILE A 73 -11.59 -21.27 -4.85
N LYS A 74 -11.91 -20.91 -6.09
CA LYS A 74 -11.06 -21.16 -7.26
C LYS A 74 -9.85 -20.22 -7.33
N ASN A 75 -9.95 -19.07 -6.67
CA ASN A 75 -8.94 -18.01 -6.73
C ASN A 75 -8.04 -17.95 -5.48
N PHE A 76 -8.20 -18.91 -4.58
CA PHE A 76 -7.41 -19.01 -3.37
C PHE A 76 -6.82 -20.42 -3.26
N GLU A 77 -5.55 -20.56 -3.62
CA GLU A 77 -4.85 -21.85 -3.55
C GLU A 77 -4.69 -22.31 -2.11
N VAL A 78 -5.29 -23.46 -1.81
CA VAL A 78 -5.16 -24.12 -0.51
C VAL A 78 -4.74 -25.58 -0.71
N GLY A 79 -3.85 -26.06 0.13
CA GLY A 79 -3.52 -27.47 0.22
C GLY A 79 -4.63 -28.23 0.96
N TYR A 80 -5.69 -28.59 0.26
CA TYR A 80 -6.84 -29.29 0.83
C TYR A 80 -6.94 -30.71 0.31
N SER A 81 -6.99 -31.70 1.21
CA SER A 81 -7.16 -33.13 0.91
C SER A 81 -8.55 -33.61 1.35
N GLY A 82 -9.59 -33.15 0.70
CA GLY A 82 -10.98 -33.55 0.94
C GLY A 82 -11.79 -33.52 -0.33
N ARG A 83 -13.12 -33.70 -0.24
CA ARG A 83 -13.97 -33.47 -1.39
C ARG A 83 -13.94 -31.98 -1.74
N ILE A 84 -13.53 -31.68 -2.95
CA ILE A 84 -13.49 -30.34 -3.50
C ILE A 84 -14.93 -29.88 -3.76
N ALA A 85 -15.27 -28.67 -3.35
CA ALA A 85 -16.55 -28.04 -3.66
C ALA A 85 -16.64 -27.70 -5.16
N ASP A 86 -17.83 -27.81 -5.73
CA ASP A 86 -18.03 -27.48 -7.14
C ASP A 86 -17.92 -25.97 -7.39
N LYS A 87 -18.44 -25.15 -6.47
CA LYS A 87 -18.33 -23.68 -6.45
C LYS A 87 -18.46 -23.15 -5.02
N GLY A 88 -18.06 -21.90 -4.79
CA GLY A 88 -18.26 -21.25 -3.50
C GLY A 88 -17.37 -20.07 -3.24
N SER A 89 -17.62 -19.44 -2.11
CA SER A 89 -16.86 -18.28 -1.63
C SER A 89 -16.71 -18.31 -0.11
N PHE A 90 -15.74 -17.57 0.40
CA PHE A 90 -15.54 -17.38 1.83
C PHE A 90 -15.05 -15.95 2.10
N SER A 91 -15.32 -15.47 3.31
CA SER A 91 -14.92 -14.15 3.75
C SER A 91 -13.85 -14.25 4.83
N ILE A 92 -12.78 -13.47 4.69
CA ILE A 92 -11.71 -13.34 5.68
C ILE A 92 -11.87 -12.02 6.42
N ASN A 93 -11.79 -12.08 7.74
CA ASN A 93 -11.69 -10.91 8.60
C ASN A 93 -10.70 -11.19 9.74
N ASN A 94 -9.72 -10.29 9.95
CA ASN A 94 -8.67 -10.44 10.96
C ASN A 94 -7.92 -11.78 10.90
N GLU A 95 -7.58 -12.21 9.67
CA GLU A 95 -6.84 -13.47 9.42
C GLU A 95 -7.63 -14.77 9.70
N LEU A 96 -8.92 -14.68 9.95
CA LEU A 96 -9.82 -15.82 10.16
C LEU A 96 -10.93 -15.83 9.11
N VAL A 97 -11.43 -17.02 8.81
CA VAL A 97 -12.62 -17.17 7.96
C VAL A 97 -13.85 -16.93 8.81
N ASN A 98 -14.54 -15.82 8.56
CA ASN A 98 -15.75 -15.45 9.32
C ASN A 98 -17.05 -15.93 8.67
N SER A 99 -17.03 -16.29 7.40
CA SER A 99 -18.14 -16.96 6.73
C SER A 99 -17.66 -17.71 5.49
N ALA A 100 -18.35 -18.78 5.11
CA ALA A 100 -18.13 -19.48 3.85
C ALA A 100 -19.44 -20.08 3.32
N GLN A 101 -19.52 -20.19 1.99
CA GLN A 101 -20.62 -20.86 1.30
C GLN A 101 -20.01 -21.77 0.22
N LEU A 102 -20.19 -23.06 0.34
CA LEU A 102 -19.67 -24.06 -0.60
C LEU A 102 -20.79 -24.93 -1.15
N CYS A 103 -20.74 -25.22 -2.43
CA CYS A 103 -21.64 -26.11 -3.13
C CYS A 103 -21.00 -27.47 -3.37
N PHE A 104 -21.73 -28.54 -3.01
CA PHE A 104 -21.38 -29.93 -3.26
C PHE A 104 -22.58 -30.63 -3.88
N ASP A 105 -22.52 -30.98 -5.15
CA ASP A 105 -23.68 -31.46 -5.92
C ASP A 105 -24.83 -30.42 -5.85
N THR A 106 -25.97 -30.79 -5.28
CA THR A 106 -27.14 -29.90 -5.08
C THR A 106 -27.20 -29.26 -3.69
N TYR A 107 -26.24 -29.60 -2.82
CA TYR A 107 -26.24 -29.16 -1.43
C TYR A 107 -25.44 -27.89 -1.23
N LEU A 108 -26.05 -26.87 -0.62
CA LEU A 108 -25.39 -25.66 -0.16
C LEU A 108 -24.97 -25.84 1.31
N VAL A 109 -23.67 -25.78 1.56
CA VAL A 109 -23.09 -25.80 2.91
C VAL A 109 -22.61 -24.41 3.26
N LYS A 110 -23.07 -23.90 4.40
CA LYS A 110 -22.71 -22.58 4.92
C LYS A 110 -21.98 -22.71 6.24
N TYR A 111 -20.99 -21.84 6.42
CA TYR A 111 -20.27 -21.62 7.67
C TYR A 111 -20.44 -20.13 8.04
N ASP A 112 -20.85 -19.84 9.25
CA ASP A 112 -21.12 -18.48 9.75
C ASP A 112 -20.06 -17.96 10.75
N GLY A 113 -18.91 -18.61 10.81
CA GLY A 113 -17.87 -18.32 11.78
C GLY A 113 -17.92 -19.18 13.05
N LYS A 114 -18.99 -19.99 13.22
CA LYS A 114 -19.18 -20.88 14.39
C LYS A 114 -19.71 -22.25 13.99
N GLU A 115 -20.76 -22.29 13.23
CA GLU A 115 -21.48 -23.51 12.89
C GLU A 115 -21.52 -23.76 11.38
N VAL A 116 -21.59 -25.06 11.03
CA VAL A 116 -21.76 -25.50 9.64
C VAL A 116 -23.20 -25.98 9.45
N THR A 117 -23.92 -25.29 8.58
CA THR A 117 -25.30 -25.65 8.18
C THR A 117 -25.33 -26.20 6.78
N LEU A 118 -26.29 -27.08 6.46
CA LEU A 118 -26.45 -27.67 5.14
C LEU A 118 -27.91 -27.53 4.70
N THR A 119 -28.10 -27.04 3.48
CA THR A 119 -29.39 -26.87 2.83
C THR A 119 -29.46 -27.77 1.59
N GLU A 120 -30.46 -28.61 1.49
CA GLU A 120 -30.76 -29.37 0.27
C GLU A 120 -31.29 -28.38 -0.78
N LYS A 121 -30.93 -28.53 -2.05
CA LYS A 121 -31.38 -27.68 -3.16
C LYS A 121 -30.86 -26.23 -3.18
N GLY A 122 -29.81 -25.88 -2.44
CA GLY A 122 -29.20 -24.57 -2.49
C GLY A 122 -28.22 -24.38 -3.65
N CYS A 123 -27.82 -25.45 -4.32
CA CYS A 123 -26.83 -25.50 -5.40
C CYS A 123 -27.33 -26.33 -6.59
N GLU A 124 -28.56 -26.18 -6.96
CA GLU A 124 -29.10 -26.83 -8.15
C GLU A 124 -28.29 -26.39 -9.38
N LYS A 125 -28.04 -27.35 -10.30
CA LYS A 125 -27.46 -27.00 -11.59
C LYS A 125 -28.48 -26.13 -12.34
N GLU A 126 -28.09 -24.88 -12.56
CA GLU A 126 -28.89 -23.99 -13.40
C GLU A 126 -28.94 -24.55 -14.83
N ALA A 127 -30.06 -24.35 -15.50
CA ALA A 127 -30.20 -24.80 -16.88
C ALA A 127 -29.18 -24.08 -17.76
N THR A 128 -28.38 -24.84 -18.49
CA THR A 128 -27.40 -24.30 -19.44
C THR A 128 -27.95 -24.33 -20.86
N VAL A 129 -27.58 -23.35 -21.65
CA VAL A 129 -27.91 -23.26 -23.09
C VAL A 129 -26.64 -23.01 -23.90
N ASN A 130 -26.63 -23.45 -25.14
CA ASN A 130 -25.57 -23.10 -26.07
C ASN A 130 -25.87 -21.72 -26.66
N LEU A 131 -24.91 -20.80 -26.55
CA LEU A 131 -25.05 -19.43 -27.02
C LEU A 131 -24.12 -19.18 -28.21
N VAL A 132 -24.60 -18.48 -29.22
CA VAL A 132 -23.79 -18.04 -30.36
C VAL A 132 -23.69 -16.52 -30.33
N ILE A 133 -22.46 -16.00 -30.26
CA ILE A 133 -22.17 -14.59 -30.27
C ILE A 133 -21.23 -14.30 -31.44
N GLY A 134 -21.73 -13.61 -32.47
CA GLY A 134 -21.01 -13.47 -33.73
C GLY A 134 -20.76 -14.83 -34.40
N GLU A 135 -19.50 -15.13 -34.69
CA GLU A 135 -19.08 -16.41 -35.26
C GLU A 135 -18.68 -17.46 -34.21
N LYS A 136 -18.70 -17.11 -32.94
CA LYS A 136 -18.28 -17.99 -31.84
C LYS A 136 -19.46 -18.64 -31.15
N LYS A 137 -19.30 -19.93 -30.87
CA LYS A 137 -20.25 -20.74 -30.14
C LYS A 137 -19.75 -20.96 -28.71
N TYR A 138 -20.61 -20.72 -27.75
CA TYR A 138 -20.38 -20.95 -26.33
C TYR A 138 -21.34 -22.03 -25.87
N ASP A 139 -20.79 -23.11 -25.34
CA ASP A 139 -21.59 -24.19 -24.76
C ASP A 139 -21.70 -23.97 -23.24
N ASN A 140 -22.75 -24.51 -22.62
CA ASN A 140 -22.99 -24.46 -21.16
C ASN A 140 -23.21 -23.07 -20.55
N VAL A 141 -23.75 -22.12 -21.31
CA VAL A 141 -24.17 -20.83 -20.78
C VAL A 141 -25.35 -21.01 -19.83
N ILE A 142 -25.23 -20.51 -18.60
CA ILE A 142 -26.26 -20.63 -17.57
C ILE A 142 -27.41 -19.67 -17.92
N LYS A 143 -28.63 -20.23 -17.98
CA LYS A 143 -29.84 -19.47 -18.24
C LYS A 143 -30.65 -19.35 -16.95
N ASP A 144 -30.75 -18.18 -16.40
CA ASP A 144 -31.79 -17.82 -15.45
C ASP A 144 -33.00 -17.28 -16.19
N ASP A 145 -34.20 -17.28 -15.63
CA ASP A 145 -35.49 -17.04 -16.34
C ASP A 145 -35.52 -15.79 -17.24
N ILE A 146 -34.58 -14.87 -17.09
CA ILE A 146 -34.44 -13.65 -17.91
C ILE A 146 -32.99 -13.32 -18.27
N GLU A 147 -31.98 -13.87 -17.59
CA GLU A 147 -30.57 -13.51 -17.71
C GLU A 147 -29.73 -14.72 -18.11
N THR A 148 -28.89 -14.57 -19.12
CA THR A 148 -27.96 -15.60 -19.55
C THR A 148 -26.59 -15.36 -18.91
N GLU A 149 -26.11 -16.30 -18.13
CA GLU A 149 -24.79 -16.32 -17.53
C GLU A 149 -23.94 -17.41 -18.17
N PHE A 150 -22.64 -17.25 -18.23
CA PHE A 150 -21.73 -18.30 -18.68
C PHE A 150 -20.51 -18.42 -17.78
N ASN A 151 -19.98 -19.62 -17.66
CA ASN A 151 -18.82 -19.89 -16.82
C ASN A 151 -17.54 -19.46 -17.54
N ILE A 152 -16.82 -18.50 -16.97
CA ILE A 152 -15.62 -17.93 -17.56
C ILE A 152 -14.47 -18.95 -17.61
N SER A 153 -14.43 -19.90 -16.70
CA SER A 153 -13.32 -20.87 -16.63
C SER A 153 -13.35 -21.91 -17.75
N ASP A 154 -14.53 -22.26 -18.24
CA ASP A 154 -14.69 -23.41 -19.14
C ASP A 154 -14.97 -22.99 -20.60
N ASP A 155 -15.73 -21.91 -20.80
CA ASP A 155 -16.31 -21.61 -22.11
C ASP A 155 -15.68 -20.42 -22.84
N ILE A 156 -14.80 -19.66 -22.20
CA ILE A 156 -14.17 -18.46 -22.79
C ILE A 156 -12.65 -18.57 -22.80
N SER A 157 -12.09 -19.76 -22.95
CA SER A 157 -10.64 -19.99 -23.00
C SER A 157 -9.93 -19.13 -24.04
N ASP A 158 -10.60 -18.74 -25.10
CA ASP A 158 -10.09 -17.89 -26.18
C ASP A 158 -10.28 -16.41 -25.96
N MET A 159 -11.10 -15.99 -24.98
CA MET A 159 -11.37 -14.59 -24.71
C MET A 159 -10.51 -14.02 -23.61
N THR A 160 -10.07 -12.80 -23.78
CA THR A 160 -9.26 -12.10 -22.80
C THR A 160 -9.93 -10.89 -22.20
N ASN A 161 -10.89 -10.29 -22.94
CA ASN A 161 -11.50 -9.03 -22.55
C ASN A 161 -12.95 -8.90 -22.97
N ILE A 162 -13.67 -8.11 -22.19
CA ILE A 162 -14.97 -7.55 -22.57
C ILE A 162 -14.86 -6.04 -22.45
N VAL A 163 -15.23 -5.33 -23.50
CA VAL A 163 -15.25 -3.87 -23.53
C VAL A 163 -16.69 -3.40 -23.59
N CYS A 164 -17.10 -2.57 -22.65
CA CYS A 164 -18.39 -1.92 -22.63
C CYS A 164 -18.22 -0.40 -22.73
N ASN A 165 -18.99 0.21 -23.62
CA ASN A 165 -19.05 1.66 -23.74
C ASN A 165 -19.88 2.25 -22.59
N ASN A 166 -19.72 3.55 -22.32
CA ASN A 166 -20.46 4.31 -21.31
C ASN A 166 -20.20 3.91 -19.85
N GLY A 167 -19.13 3.17 -19.55
CA GLY A 167 -18.68 2.87 -18.19
C GLY A 167 -19.60 1.96 -17.42
N ALA A 168 -20.29 1.05 -18.09
CA ALA A 168 -21.04 -0.01 -17.44
C ALA A 168 -20.11 -0.86 -16.59
N THR A 169 -20.54 -1.15 -15.39
CA THR A 169 -19.85 -2.05 -14.48
C THR A 169 -20.36 -3.46 -14.74
N ILE A 170 -19.47 -4.35 -15.17
CA ILE A 170 -19.80 -5.77 -15.31
C ILE A 170 -19.58 -6.41 -13.95
N SER A 171 -20.62 -6.99 -13.37
CA SER A 171 -20.49 -7.75 -12.14
C SER A 171 -20.23 -9.21 -12.47
N MET A 172 -19.26 -9.81 -11.76
CA MET A 172 -18.96 -11.23 -11.82
C MET A 172 -19.27 -11.86 -10.48
N ASN A 173 -20.12 -12.88 -10.50
CA ASN A 173 -20.43 -13.70 -9.35
C ASN A 173 -19.88 -15.12 -9.60
N ASP A 174 -19.05 -15.62 -8.68
CA ASP A 174 -18.57 -17.02 -8.69
C ASP A 174 -18.01 -17.51 -10.04
N ASN A 175 -17.25 -16.71 -10.76
CA ASN A 175 -16.73 -16.99 -12.11
C ASN A 175 -17.81 -17.09 -13.20
N THR A 176 -18.98 -16.55 -12.98
CA THR A 176 -20.01 -16.40 -14.00
C THR A 176 -20.14 -14.94 -14.42
N LEU A 177 -20.42 -14.72 -15.70
CA LEU A 177 -20.66 -13.42 -16.28
C LEU A 177 -22.12 -13.32 -16.72
N LYS A 178 -22.81 -12.27 -16.29
CA LYS A 178 -24.18 -11.99 -16.74
C LYS A 178 -24.15 -11.33 -18.11
N LEU A 179 -24.65 -12.02 -19.10
CA LEU A 179 -24.75 -11.47 -20.46
C LEU A 179 -25.69 -10.27 -20.58
N SER A 180 -26.68 -10.17 -19.72
CA SER A 180 -27.53 -8.98 -19.63
C SER A 180 -26.72 -7.71 -19.35
N ASP A 181 -25.69 -7.82 -18.49
CA ASP A 181 -24.81 -6.72 -18.14
C ASP A 181 -23.88 -6.35 -19.31
N VAL A 182 -23.62 -7.31 -20.22
CA VAL A 182 -22.76 -7.12 -21.40
C VAL A 182 -23.53 -6.61 -22.61
N TYR A 183 -24.78 -7.02 -22.83
CA TYR A 183 -25.48 -6.84 -24.10
C TYR A 183 -26.76 -5.99 -24.05
N LYS A 184 -27.48 -5.92 -22.93
CA LYS A 184 -28.81 -5.28 -22.93
C LYS A 184 -28.79 -3.75 -23.00
N ASP A 185 -27.80 -3.09 -22.38
CA ASP A 185 -27.84 -1.64 -22.24
C ASP A 185 -26.53 -0.91 -22.58
N THR A 186 -25.49 -1.60 -23.05
CA THR A 186 -24.14 -1.02 -22.99
C THR A 186 -23.26 -1.15 -24.23
N ASN A 187 -23.70 -1.76 -25.31
CA ASN A 187 -22.86 -1.98 -26.51
C ASN A 187 -21.47 -2.54 -26.16
N CYS A 188 -21.43 -3.65 -25.43
CA CYS A 188 -20.18 -4.31 -25.10
C CYS A 188 -19.68 -5.19 -26.24
N THR A 189 -18.38 -5.23 -26.45
CA THR A 189 -17.72 -6.11 -27.42
C THR A 189 -16.75 -7.03 -26.72
N MET A 190 -16.69 -8.28 -27.16
CA MET A 190 -15.72 -9.28 -26.69
C MET A 190 -14.50 -9.31 -27.62
N SER A 191 -13.30 -9.39 -27.07
CA SER A 191 -12.05 -9.42 -27.82
C SER A 191 -11.06 -10.41 -27.26
N SER A 192 -10.26 -11.00 -28.13
CA SER A 192 -9.31 -12.05 -27.76
C SER A 192 -8.00 -11.52 -27.15
N PHE A 193 -7.65 -10.25 -27.33
CA PHE A 193 -6.41 -9.68 -26.80
C PHE A 193 -6.58 -8.21 -26.41
N ILE A 194 -5.91 -7.79 -25.29
CA ILE A 194 -6.01 -6.42 -24.80
C ILE A 194 -5.48 -5.39 -25.82
N ASN A 195 -4.43 -5.70 -26.56
CA ASN A 195 -3.91 -4.82 -27.62
C ASN A 195 -4.96 -4.54 -28.71
N THR A 196 -5.69 -5.57 -29.14
CA THR A 196 -6.77 -5.44 -30.12
C THR A 196 -7.94 -4.66 -29.56
N THR A 197 -8.23 -4.87 -28.28
CA THR A 197 -9.26 -4.17 -27.53
C THR A 197 -8.96 -2.68 -27.46
N PHE A 198 -7.76 -2.30 -27.04
CA PHE A 198 -7.32 -0.90 -26.97
C PHE A 198 -7.39 -0.18 -28.33
N ALA A 199 -7.06 -0.88 -29.43
CA ALA A 199 -7.14 -0.31 -30.77
C ALA A 199 -8.57 0.03 -31.23
N LYS A 200 -9.58 -0.58 -30.63
CA LYS A 200 -11.00 -0.40 -30.98
C LYS A 200 -11.77 0.54 -30.05
N LEU A 201 -11.11 1.09 -28.99
CA LEU A 201 -11.77 2.04 -28.09
C LEU A 201 -12.20 3.29 -28.84
N ASP A 202 -13.38 3.76 -28.55
CA ASP A 202 -13.88 5.05 -29.02
C ASP A 202 -13.53 6.20 -28.05
N ASP A 203 -14.00 7.40 -28.31
CA ASP A 203 -13.73 8.57 -27.46
C ASP A 203 -14.71 8.67 -26.26
N THR A 204 -15.57 7.67 -26.08
CA THR A 204 -16.48 7.59 -24.95
C THR A 204 -15.80 6.93 -23.76
N LYS A 205 -16.55 6.75 -22.70
CA LYS A 205 -16.10 6.04 -21.49
C LYS A 205 -16.13 4.53 -21.75
N ASN A 206 -14.96 3.90 -21.70
CA ASN A 206 -14.80 2.46 -21.95
C ASN A 206 -14.47 1.73 -20.66
N TYR A 207 -15.06 0.56 -20.48
CA TYR A 207 -14.75 -0.36 -19.39
C TYR A 207 -14.26 -1.69 -19.97
N ILE A 208 -13.07 -2.12 -19.58
CA ILE A 208 -12.44 -3.37 -20.02
C ILE A 208 -12.37 -4.31 -18.83
N LEU A 209 -12.97 -5.50 -18.92
CA LEU A 209 -12.82 -6.58 -17.97
C LEU A 209 -11.81 -7.59 -18.49
N MET A 210 -10.75 -7.87 -17.72
CA MET A 210 -9.78 -8.91 -18.06
C MET A 210 -10.30 -10.29 -17.64
N LEU A 211 -10.20 -11.27 -18.54
CA LEU A 211 -10.66 -12.63 -18.30
C LEU A 211 -9.50 -13.62 -18.13
N LYS A 212 -8.30 -13.29 -18.59
CA LYS A 212 -7.07 -14.07 -18.38
C LYS A 212 -5.84 -13.19 -18.26
N ASP A 213 -4.75 -13.77 -17.81
CA ASP A 213 -3.43 -13.12 -17.84
C ASP A 213 -2.97 -12.90 -19.29
N GLU A 214 -2.33 -11.77 -19.55
CA GLU A 214 -1.79 -11.46 -20.88
C GLU A 214 -0.35 -10.97 -20.82
N GLU A 215 0.48 -11.49 -21.71
CA GLU A 215 1.75 -10.89 -22.09
C GLU A 215 1.54 -10.08 -23.37
N ILE A 216 1.72 -8.76 -23.27
CA ILE A 216 1.51 -7.86 -24.40
C ILE A 216 2.78 -7.77 -25.26
N SER A 217 2.60 -7.57 -26.57
CA SER A 217 3.68 -7.44 -27.55
C SER A 217 4.03 -5.99 -27.89
N LYS A 218 3.26 -5.03 -27.39
CA LYS A 218 3.48 -3.58 -27.55
C LYS A 218 2.79 -2.82 -26.42
N THR A 219 3.28 -1.63 -26.12
CA THR A 219 2.67 -0.72 -25.13
C THR A 219 1.20 -0.44 -25.44
N LEU A 220 0.37 -0.48 -24.40
CA LEU A 220 -1.03 -0.04 -24.46
C LEU A 220 -1.05 1.49 -24.38
N GLU A 221 -1.47 2.15 -25.45
CA GLU A 221 -1.55 3.61 -25.51
C GLU A 221 -2.98 4.09 -25.27
N ASN A 222 -3.21 4.80 -24.18
CA ASN A 222 -4.47 5.50 -23.91
C ASN A 222 -4.37 6.94 -24.40
N LYS A 223 -5.06 7.26 -25.50
CA LYS A 223 -5.01 8.58 -26.17
C LYS A 223 -5.67 9.68 -25.32
N GLU A 224 -5.35 10.95 -25.62
CA GLU A 224 -5.81 12.13 -24.86
C GLU A 224 -7.33 12.23 -24.70
N THR A 225 -8.09 11.88 -25.73
CA THR A 225 -9.56 11.97 -25.70
C THR A 225 -10.23 10.80 -25.00
N LYS A 226 -9.48 9.75 -24.66
CA LYS A 226 -10.05 8.49 -24.19
C LYS A 226 -10.18 8.46 -22.67
N ASN A 227 -11.32 7.89 -22.22
CA ASN A 227 -11.57 7.59 -20.81
C ASN A 227 -11.76 6.07 -20.67
N VAL A 228 -10.77 5.42 -20.08
CA VAL A 228 -10.71 3.95 -20.00
C VAL A 228 -10.62 3.49 -18.56
N THR A 229 -11.41 2.49 -18.23
CA THR A 229 -11.24 1.71 -16.99
C THR A 229 -10.83 0.29 -17.35
N ILE A 230 -9.73 -0.19 -16.82
CA ILE A 230 -9.30 -1.59 -16.91
C ILE A 230 -9.54 -2.24 -15.56
N ASP A 231 -10.46 -3.18 -15.49
CA ASP A 231 -10.62 -4.07 -14.36
C ASP A 231 -9.78 -5.34 -14.62
N LEU A 232 -8.70 -5.47 -13.89
CA LEU A 232 -7.80 -6.62 -14.03
C LEU A 232 -8.44 -7.92 -13.49
N ASN A 233 -9.49 -7.85 -12.69
CA ASN A 233 -10.23 -9.02 -12.22
C ASN A 233 -9.32 -10.15 -11.67
N GLY A 234 -8.29 -9.81 -10.91
CA GLY A 234 -7.30 -10.77 -10.42
C GLY A 234 -6.29 -11.25 -11.45
N LYS A 235 -6.30 -10.72 -12.66
CA LYS A 235 -5.39 -11.06 -13.75
C LYS A 235 -4.22 -10.09 -13.81
N SER A 236 -3.22 -10.41 -14.63
CA SER A 236 -2.02 -9.62 -14.83
C SER A 236 -1.82 -9.23 -16.30
N ILE A 237 -1.18 -8.06 -16.51
CA ILE A 237 -0.64 -7.68 -17.79
C ILE A 237 0.88 -7.58 -17.64
N THR A 238 1.62 -8.28 -18.49
CA THR A 238 3.09 -8.31 -18.49
C THR A 238 3.67 -7.78 -19.81
N ALA A 239 4.83 -7.14 -19.71
CA ALA A 239 5.62 -6.70 -20.87
C ALA A 239 7.10 -6.93 -20.57
N SER A 240 7.85 -7.46 -21.57
CA SER A 240 9.24 -7.88 -21.35
C SER A 240 10.28 -6.77 -21.60
N ASN A 241 10.08 -5.86 -22.57
CA ASN A 241 11.10 -4.87 -22.98
C ASN A 241 10.57 -3.47 -23.25
N PHE A 242 9.35 -3.16 -22.85
CA PHE A 242 8.68 -1.87 -23.08
C PHE A 242 7.71 -1.56 -21.95
N SER A 243 7.21 -0.34 -21.87
CA SER A 243 6.20 0.04 -20.88
C SER A 243 4.90 -0.71 -21.12
N VAL A 244 4.26 -1.15 -20.03
CA VAL A 244 2.94 -1.79 -20.13
C VAL A 244 1.92 -0.80 -20.67
N ILE A 245 1.90 0.41 -20.11
CA ILE A 245 0.91 1.44 -20.44
C ILE A 245 1.58 2.79 -20.65
N HIS A 246 1.12 3.52 -21.69
CA HIS A 246 1.38 4.92 -21.91
C HIS A 246 0.05 5.67 -21.90
N ASN A 247 -0.17 6.50 -20.88
CA ASN A 247 -1.43 7.21 -20.67
C ASN A 247 -1.31 8.70 -21.03
N LEU A 248 -2.06 9.13 -22.04
CA LEU A 248 -2.23 10.54 -22.40
C LEU A 248 -3.62 11.08 -22.01
N GLY A 249 -4.58 10.19 -21.73
CA GLY A 249 -5.97 10.54 -21.40
C GLY A 249 -6.33 10.25 -19.94
N THR A 250 -7.56 9.84 -19.71
CA THR A 250 -8.03 9.40 -18.40
C THR A 250 -8.02 7.88 -18.34
N LEU A 251 -7.28 7.32 -17.38
CA LEU A 251 -7.15 5.88 -17.21
C LEU A 251 -7.34 5.51 -15.73
N SER A 252 -8.22 4.56 -15.50
CA SER A 252 -8.36 3.90 -14.20
C SER A 252 -8.00 2.42 -14.35
N ILE A 253 -7.14 1.91 -13.46
CA ILE A 253 -6.81 0.49 -13.40
C ILE A 253 -7.18 0.00 -12.01
N LEU A 254 -8.03 -1.00 -11.97
CA LEU A 254 -8.55 -1.49 -10.71
C LEU A 254 -8.65 -3.01 -10.69
N ASN A 255 -8.68 -3.55 -9.50
CA ASN A 255 -8.95 -4.96 -9.26
C ASN A 255 -10.07 -5.10 -8.23
N ASN A 256 -11.25 -5.45 -8.68
CA ASN A 256 -12.39 -5.75 -7.81
C ASN A 256 -12.34 -7.18 -7.26
N SER A 257 -11.39 -7.99 -7.67
CA SER A 257 -11.15 -9.30 -7.10
C SER A 257 -10.22 -9.21 -5.89
N LEU A 258 -10.17 -10.29 -5.15
CA LEU A 258 -9.39 -10.38 -3.92
C LEU A 258 -7.94 -10.78 -4.16
N ASN A 259 -7.63 -11.25 -5.35
CA ASN A 259 -6.25 -11.51 -5.76
C ASN A 259 -5.64 -10.23 -6.31
N ALA A 260 -4.47 -9.87 -5.81
CA ALA A 260 -3.76 -8.72 -6.32
C ALA A 260 -3.38 -8.96 -7.78
N SER A 261 -3.93 -8.16 -8.68
CA SER A 261 -3.48 -8.13 -10.07
C SER A 261 -2.21 -7.31 -10.17
N SER A 262 -1.35 -7.62 -11.14
CA SER A 262 -0.07 -6.97 -11.31
C SER A 262 0.15 -6.47 -12.72
N LEU A 263 0.83 -5.34 -12.82
CA LEU A 263 1.43 -4.84 -14.05
C LEU A 263 2.93 -4.97 -13.90
N ASN A 264 3.56 -5.82 -14.70
CA ASN A 264 4.99 -6.11 -14.64
C ASN A 264 5.67 -5.66 -15.93
N SER A 265 6.85 -5.12 -15.81
CA SER A 265 7.66 -4.69 -16.96
C SER A 265 9.14 -4.65 -16.57
N ASN A 266 10.00 -4.98 -17.55
CA ASN A 266 11.46 -4.83 -17.42
C ASN A 266 11.93 -3.39 -17.68
N VAL A 267 11.01 -2.47 -18.00
CA VAL A 267 11.30 -1.05 -18.30
C VAL A 267 10.54 -0.17 -17.31
N ALA A 268 10.01 0.96 -17.67
CA ALA A 268 9.02 1.68 -16.87
C ALA A 268 7.67 1.00 -17.06
N THR A 269 6.97 0.72 -15.97
CA THR A 269 5.72 -0.03 -16.10
C THR A 269 4.60 0.84 -16.64
N ILE A 270 4.44 2.06 -16.12
CA ILE A 270 3.40 3.00 -16.55
C ILE A 270 4.02 4.37 -16.81
N GLY A 271 3.77 4.94 -17.99
CA GLY A 271 3.99 6.35 -18.32
C GLY A 271 2.66 7.11 -18.33
N ALA A 272 2.59 8.24 -17.64
CA ALA A 272 1.43 9.15 -17.64
C ALA A 272 1.89 10.55 -17.98
N GLU A 273 1.39 11.09 -19.10
CA GLU A 273 1.82 12.37 -19.68
C GLU A 273 1.13 13.57 -19.04
N LYS A 274 1.60 14.77 -19.38
CA LYS A 274 1.03 16.04 -18.92
C LYS A 274 -0.47 16.08 -19.28
N ASN A 275 -1.30 16.57 -18.35
CA ASN A 275 -2.76 16.66 -18.44
C ASN A 275 -3.49 15.30 -18.38
N SER A 276 -2.80 14.18 -18.33
CA SER A 276 -3.45 12.88 -18.15
C SER A 276 -3.89 12.67 -16.70
N VAL A 277 -4.87 11.80 -16.51
CA VAL A 277 -5.32 11.33 -15.21
C VAL A 277 -5.10 9.81 -15.12
N LEU A 278 -4.39 9.38 -14.10
CA LEU A 278 -4.15 7.97 -13.81
C LEU A 278 -4.65 7.63 -12.41
N SER A 279 -5.57 6.69 -12.31
CA SER A 279 -6.07 6.16 -11.04
C SER A 279 -5.74 4.68 -10.91
N LEU A 280 -5.05 4.31 -9.84
CA LEU A 280 -4.63 2.94 -9.53
C LEU A 280 -5.26 2.50 -8.21
N LYS A 281 -6.08 1.46 -8.23
CA LYS A 281 -6.79 0.99 -7.03
C LYS A 281 -6.74 -0.53 -6.89
N ASN A 282 -6.30 -1.00 -5.72
CA ASN A 282 -6.18 -2.41 -5.38
C ASN A 282 -5.30 -3.19 -6.38
N ILE A 283 -4.19 -2.62 -6.82
CA ILE A 283 -3.31 -3.27 -7.80
C ILE A 283 -1.87 -3.39 -7.31
N SER A 284 -1.12 -4.26 -7.96
CA SER A 284 0.33 -4.36 -7.84
C SER A 284 1.00 -3.91 -9.15
N VAL A 285 1.89 -2.94 -9.06
CA VAL A 285 2.74 -2.47 -10.18
C VAL A 285 4.18 -2.82 -9.85
N VAL A 286 4.77 -3.71 -10.65
CA VAL A 286 6.14 -4.16 -10.43
C VAL A 286 6.98 -3.91 -11.67
N SER A 287 8.12 -3.24 -11.48
CA SER A 287 9.17 -3.10 -12.48
C SER A 287 10.40 -3.91 -12.02
N GLU A 288 10.83 -4.86 -12.82
CA GLU A 288 12.02 -5.67 -12.55
C GLU A 288 13.28 -5.08 -13.17
N ASN A 289 13.19 -3.88 -13.72
CA ASN A 289 14.27 -3.19 -14.39
C ASN A 289 15.43 -2.84 -13.43
N THR A 290 16.66 -2.94 -13.92
CA THR A 290 17.87 -2.50 -13.22
C THR A 290 18.31 -1.07 -13.62
N ASP A 291 17.74 -0.47 -14.66
CA ASP A 291 18.24 0.71 -15.38
C ASP A 291 17.76 2.06 -14.83
N ASN A 292 17.52 2.19 -13.54
CA ASN A 292 17.13 3.47 -12.92
C ASN A 292 15.85 4.12 -13.49
N LYS A 293 14.87 3.33 -13.94
CA LYS A 293 13.57 3.85 -14.40
C LYS A 293 12.50 3.72 -13.32
N SER A 294 11.55 4.63 -13.32
CA SER A 294 10.43 4.62 -12.38
C SER A 294 9.44 3.51 -12.72
N SER A 295 8.87 2.87 -11.71
CA SER A 295 7.72 1.97 -11.93
C SER A 295 6.55 2.75 -12.52
N ILE A 296 6.32 3.97 -12.03
CA ILE A 296 5.34 4.90 -12.58
C ILE A 296 6.04 6.22 -12.85
N CYS A 297 6.14 6.60 -14.13
CA CYS A 297 6.55 7.94 -14.53
C CYS A 297 5.30 8.80 -14.70
N ASN A 298 5.03 9.73 -13.78
CA ASN A 298 3.84 10.56 -13.79
C ASN A 298 4.19 12.03 -14.03
N LYS A 299 3.60 12.61 -15.08
CA LYS A 299 3.65 14.05 -15.42
C LYS A 299 2.28 14.72 -15.30
N GLY A 300 1.22 13.93 -15.06
CA GLY A 300 -0.16 14.37 -14.91
C GLY A 300 -0.67 14.24 -13.49
N LYS A 301 -1.95 13.95 -13.35
CA LYS A 301 -2.59 13.62 -12.07
C LYS A 301 -2.54 12.12 -11.81
N LEU A 302 -1.99 11.72 -10.66
CA LEU A 302 -1.91 10.33 -10.22
C LEU A 302 -2.62 10.12 -8.87
N GLU A 303 -3.51 9.15 -8.83
CA GLU A 303 -4.12 8.65 -7.60
C GLU A 303 -3.74 7.18 -7.41
N VAL A 304 -3.16 6.85 -6.25
CA VAL A 304 -2.77 5.48 -5.87
C VAL A 304 -3.45 5.12 -4.56
N LYS A 305 -4.31 4.10 -4.59
CA LYS A 305 -5.05 3.68 -3.41
C LYS A 305 -4.98 2.17 -3.20
N ASN A 306 -4.68 1.76 -1.94
CA ASN A 306 -4.63 0.37 -1.53
C ASN A 306 -3.82 -0.51 -2.50
N SER A 307 -2.63 -0.03 -2.89
CA SER A 307 -1.83 -0.62 -3.97
C SER A 307 -0.39 -0.88 -3.54
N TYR A 308 0.29 -1.77 -4.26
CA TYR A 308 1.69 -2.08 -4.08
C TYR A 308 2.48 -1.68 -5.32
N ILE A 309 3.52 -0.85 -5.14
CA ILE A 309 4.38 -0.39 -6.22
C ILE A 309 5.83 -0.74 -5.87
N LYS A 310 6.51 -1.44 -6.77
CA LYS A 310 7.91 -1.84 -6.58
C LYS A 310 8.71 -1.65 -7.87
N GLY A 311 9.93 -1.13 -7.73
CA GLY A 311 10.91 -1.05 -8.82
C GLY A 311 12.14 -0.25 -8.43
N PRO A 312 13.05 0.04 -9.37
CA PRO A 312 14.27 0.82 -9.11
C PRO A 312 13.97 2.20 -8.51
N TYR A 313 13.00 2.92 -9.07
CA TYR A 313 12.28 4.03 -8.47
C TYR A 313 10.81 3.63 -8.31
N GLY A 314 10.14 4.13 -7.29
CA GLY A 314 8.71 3.88 -7.13
C GLY A 314 7.87 4.74 -8.08
N ILE A 315 7.57 5.97 -7.67
CA ILE A 315 6.78 6.94 -8.43
C ILE A 315 7.61 8.19 -8.68
N GLY A 316 7.55 8.71 -9.90
CA GLY A 316 8.21 9.95 -10.31
C GLY A 316 8.85 9.81 -11.69
N CYS A 317 9.17 10.94 -12.32
CA CYS A 317 9.96 10.98 -13.54
C CYS A 317 11.31 11.61 -13.27
N ASN A 318 12.37 11.17 -13.98
CA ASN A 318 13.73 11.65 -13.73
C ASN A 318 13.93 13.11 -14.16
N ASP A 319 13.22 13.59 -15.19
CA ASP A 319 13.54 14.84 -15.87
C ASP A 319 12.33 15.77 -16.13
N GLU A 320 11.13 15.46 -15.62
CA GLU A 320 9.94 16.24 -15.95
C GLU A 320 8.97 16.37 -14.76
N ALA A 321 8.31 17.52 -14.68
CA ALA A 321 7.37 17.87 -13.62
C ALA A 321 6.14 16.97 -13.59
N GLY A 322 5.96 16.20 -12.54
CA GLY A 322 4.68 15.58 -12.20
C GLY A 322 3.75 16.62 -11.56
N ALA A 323 2.51 16.75 -12.03
CA ALA A 323 1.60 17.80 -11.56
C ALA A 323 0.96 17.49 -10.20
N GLU A 324 0.44 16.30 -10.02
CA GLU A 324 -0.23 15.89 -8.77
C GLU A 324 -0.02 14.41 -8.47
N ILE A 325 0.38 14.07 -7.24
CA ILE A 325 0.54 12.68 -6.79
C ILE A 325 -0.15 12.49 -5.45
N ASN A 326 -1.20 11.69 -5.44
CA ASN A 326 -1.93 11.32 -4.23
C ASN A 326 -1.78 9.84 -3.95
N VAL A 327 -1.28 9.49 -2.75
CA VAL A 327 -1.01 8.11 -2.31
C VAL A 327 -1.74 7.83 -1.02
N GLN A 328 -2.59 6.82 -1.01
CA GLN A 328 -3.38 6.42 0.15
C GLN A 328 -3.33 4.91 0.37
N ASP A 329 -3.20 4.48 1.63
CA ASP A 329 -3.27 3.08 2.07
C ASP A 329 -2.40 2.14 1.22
N SER A 330 -1.21 2.62 0.79
CA SER A 330 -0.41 1.94 -0.22
C SER A 330 1.01 1.67 0.27
N LYS A 331 1.68 0.70 -0.39
CA LYS A 331 3.08 0.41 -0.14
C LYS A 331 3.93 0.64 -1.39
N ILE A 332 4.95 1.48 -1.26
CA ILE A 332 5.88 1.80 -2.33
C ILE A 332 7.29 1.40 -1.91
N VAL A 333 7.98 0.63 -2.76
CA VAL A 333 9.32 0.13 -2.51
C VAL A 333 10.24 0.46 -3.69
N ALA A 334 11.16 1.38 -3.46
CA ALA A 334 12.23 1.66 -4.41
C ALA A 334 13.49 0.84 -4.04
N THR A 335 13.99 0.06 -4.99
CA THR A 335 15.12 -0.85 -4.77
C THR A 335 16.48 -0.23 -5.06
N VAL A 336 16.53 0.92 -5.77
CA VAL A 336 17.76 1.60 -6.18
C VAL A 336 17.81 3.04 -5.73
N LYS A 337 16.72 3.81 -5.87
CA LYS A 337 16.71 5.26 -5.62
C LYS A 337 15.54 5.70 -4.73
N ASN A 338 14.64 6.52 -5.27
CA ASN A 338 13.60 7.21 -4.49
C ASN A 338 12.27 6.46 -4.52
N GLY A 339 11.58 6.45 -3.38
CA GLY A 339 10.22 5.92 -3.27
C GLY A 339 9.22 6.75 -4.06
N VAL A 340 9.08 8.03 -3.72
CA VAL A 340 8.24 9.00 -4.43
C VAL A 340 9.05 10.26 -4.71
N SER A 341 8.96 10.77 -5.93
CA SER A 341 9.63 12.00 -6.35
C SER A 341 8.66 12.98 -6.98
N PHE A 342 8.67 14.22 -6.48
CA PHE A 342 7.99 15.37 -7.04
C PHE A 342 9.05 16.25 -7.68
N ASN A 343 9.21 16.17 -8.99
CA ASN A 343 10.24 16.91 -9.71
C ASN A 343 9.59 18.07 -10.49
N GLU A 344 10.12 19.26 -10.33
CA GLU A 344 9.75 20.45 -11.07
C GLU A 344 10.84 20.79 -12.07
N THR A 345 10.47 20.93 -13.33
CA THR A 345 11.33 21.51 -14.36
C THR A 345 11.21 23.03 -14.34
N SER A 346 12.09 23.73 -15.06
CA SER A 346 12.29 25.19 -15.01
C SER A 346 11.07 26.09 -15.37
N PHE A 347 9.86 25.52 -15.51
CA PHE A 347 8.66 26.28 -15.89
C PHE A 347 7.51 26.08 -14.88
N PRO A 348 7.11 27.13 -14.17
CA PRO A 348 6.26 27.02 -12.97
C PRO A 348 4.75 27.01 -13.19
N GLU A 349 4.23 26.74 -14.38
CA GLU A 349 2.76 26.81 -14.60
C GLU A 349 1.96 25.82 -13.75
N ASN A 350 2.55 24.70 -13.31
CA ASN A 350 1.92 23.74 -12.41
C ASN A 350 2.97 23.13 -11.47
N ALA A 351 3.18 23.76 -10.34
CA ALA A 351 4.08 23.22 -9.32
C ALA A 351 3.58 21.85 -8.83
N PRO A 352 4.41 20.80 -8.90
CA PRO A 352 4.05 19.48 -8.40
C PRO A 352 3.59 19.51 -6.95
N SER A 353 2.48 18.86 -6.66
CA SER A 353 1.87 18.82 -5.34
C SER A 353 1.27 17.46 -5.05
N GLY A 354 0.83 17.21 -3.83
CA GLY A 354 0.14 15.99 -3.52
C GLY A 354 -0.11 15.70 -2.06
N THR A 355 -0.66 14.51 -1.83
CA THR A 355 -1.01 14.03 -0.49
C THR A 355 -0.55 12.58 -0.31
N ILE A 356 0.04 12.30 0.85
CA ILE A 356 0.40 10.92 1.24
C ILE A 356 -0.27 10.61 2.57
N SER A 357 -1.07 9.56 2.61
CA SER A 357 -1.78 9.14 3.82
C SER A 357 -1.73 7.64 4.03
N SER A 358 -1.62 7.21 5.30
CA SER A 358 -1.70 5.81 5.74
C SER A 358 -0.83 4.84 4.92
N SER A 359 0.28 5.32 4.38
CA SER A 359 1.09 4.56 3.42
C SER A 359 2.46 4.20 3.96
N GLU A 360 3.08 3.16 3.42
CA GLU A 360 4.46 2.76 3.69
C GLU A 360 5.33 3.04 2.47
N ILE A 361 6.33 3.92 2.61
CA ILE A 361 7.24 4.28 1.53
C ILE A 361 8.68 3.96 1.93
N ASN A 362 9.29 3.05 1.20
CA ASN A 362 10.65 2.61 1.39
C ASN A 362 11.51 3.02 0.20
N GLY A 363 12.44 3.95 0.42
CA GLY A 363 13.45 4.36 -0.55
C GLY A 363 14.78 3.68 -0.28
N LYS A 364 15.48 3.21 -1.31
CA LYS A 364 16.87 2.81 -1.15
C LYS A 364 17.74 4.02 -0.82
N ASN A 365 17.52 5.14 -1.51
CA ASN A 365 18.19 6.40 -1.27
C ASN A 365 17.26 7.36 -0.49
N ILE A 366 16.17 7.83 -1.09
CA ILE A 366 15.24 8.78 -0.47
C ILE A 366 13.84 8.18 -0.48
N ALA A 367 13.10 8.25 0.65
CA ALA A 367 11.72 7.80 0.63
C ALA A 367 10.83 8.79 -0.15
N VAL A 368 10.89 10.09 0.18
CA VAL A 368 10.15 11.14 -0.54
C VAL A 368 11.06 12.31 -0.86
N ALA A 369 11.30 12.54 -2.15
CA ALA A 369 12.04 13.68 -2.68
C ALA A 369 11.05 14.73 -3.20
N PHE A 370 11.08 15.92 -2.61
CA PHE A 370 10.24 17.05 -2.99
C PHE A 370 11.09 18.17 -3.58
N VAL A 371 11.16 18.20 -4.90
CA VAL A 371 11.89 19.21 -5.69
C VAL A 371 10.86 20.07 -6.41
N SER A 372 10.05 20.80 -5.63
CA SER A 372 8.89 21.54 -6.14
C SER A 372 8.71 22.85 -5.38
N THR A 373 8.11 23.85 -6.05
CA THR A 373 7.58 25.07 -5.43
C THR A 373 6.16 24.90 -4.88
N GLY A 374 5.51 23.76 -5.13
CA GLY A 374 4.17 23.46 -4.67
C GLY A 374 4.06 23.04 -3.21
N THR A 375 3.02 22.26 -2.90
CA THR A 375 2.75 21.79 -1.53
C THR A 375 2.57 20.29 -1.49
N LEU A 376 3.26 19.64 -0.54
CA LEU A 376 3.08 18.25 -0.20
C LEU A 376 2.49 18.13 1.22
N SER A 377 1.40 17.38 1.37
CA SER A 377 0.81 17.04 2.67
C SER A 377 1.04 15.58 3.01
N ILE A 378 1.69 15.31 4.12
CA ILE A 378 1.88 13.96 4.67
C ILE A 378 1.02 13.80 5.92
N GLU A 379 -0.11 13.17 5.77
CA GLU A 379 -1.09 13.01 6.85
C GLU A 379 -0.67 11.94 7.85
N SER A 380 -0.14 10.81 7.33
CA SER A 380 0.33 9.70 8.14
C SER A 380 1.10 8.69 7.30
N GLY A 381 1.86 7.80 7.95
CA GLY A 381 2.50 6.69 7.28
C GLY A 381 3.80 6.23 7.93
N LYS A 382 4.48 5.30 7.25
CA LYS A 382 5.83 4.83 7.59
C LYS A 382 6.76 5.11 6.43
N PHE A 383 7.82 5.84 6.70
CA PHE A 383 8.77 6.29 5.70
C PHE A 383 10.16 5.87 6.10
N ASN A 384 10.82 5.08 5.26
CA ASN A 384 12.15 4.57 5.53
C ASN A 384 13.10 4.85 4.38
N SER A 385 14.34 5.15 4.69
CA SER A 385 15.44 5.20 3.73
C SER A 385 16.62 4.37 4.22
N GLU A 386 17.37 3.77 3.30
CA GLU A 386 18.56 3.02 3.67
C GLU A 386 19.80 3.94 3.67
N THR A 387 20.10 4.61 2.56
CA THR A 387 21.36 5.34 2.39
C THR A 387 21.19 6.86 2.38
N GLY A 388 20.00 7.38 2.13
CA GLY A 388 19.74 8.80 2.02
C GLY A 388 18.68 9.33 2.99
N ASN A 389 18.13 10.50 2.68
CA ASN A 389 17.13 11.14 3.52
C ASN A 389 15.77 10.43 3.42
N VAL A 390 14.98 10.50 4.47
CA VAL A 390 13.59 10.03 4.38
C VAL A 390 12.74 11.05 3.64
N ILE A 391 12.72 12.28 4.10
CA ILE A 391 12.05 13.41 3.45
C ILE A 391 13.10 14.46 3.08
N MET A 392 13.13 14.87 1.82
CA MET A 392 14.02 15.92 1.34
C MET A 392 13.20 16.99 0.61
N ASN A 393 13.23 18.22 1.11
CA ASN A 393 12.75 19.40 0.41
C ASN A 393 13.94 20.10 -0.26
N SER A 394 13.99 20.10 -1.56
CA SER A 394 15.13 20.65 -2.34
C SER A 394 14.76 21.87 -3.19
N ASN A 395 13.57 22.44 -3.00
CA ASN A 395 13.12 23.66 -3.66
C ASN A 395 12.42 24.60 -2.65
N SER A 396 11.79 25.66 -3.11
CA SER A 396 11.11 26.66 -2.26
C SER A 396 9.70 26.26 -1.80
N GLY A 397 9.23 25.07 -2.15
CA GLY A 397 7.89 24.61 -1.79
C GLY A 397 7.71 24.25 -0.32
N THR A 398 6.49 23.86 0.02
CA THR A 398 6.07 23.56 1.40
C THR A 398 5.76 22.08 1.60
N ILE A 399 6.32 21.49 2.65
CA ILE A 399 5.95 20.16 3.11
C ILE A 399 5.24 20.28 4.47
N ASN A 400 4.02 19.74 4.57
CA ASN A 400 3.28 19.64 5.83
C ASN A 400 3.25 18.18 6.30
N ILE A 401 3.66 17.95 7.54
CA ILE A 401 3.73 16.62 8.18
C ILE A 401 2.84 16.63 9.42
N ASN A 402 1.79 15.79 9.43
CA ASN A 402 0.81 15.74 10.52
C ASN A 402 1.02 14.57 11.49
N SER A 403 1.52 13.44 11.02
CA SER A 403 1.85 12.29 11.85
C SER A 403 2.75 11.30 11.08
N GLY A 404 3.27 10.28 11.75
CA GLY A 404 3.98 9.19 11.10
C GLY A 404 5.35 8.87 11.68
N THR A 405 5.99 7.88 11.06
CA THR A 405 7.32 7.38 11.43
C THR A 405 8.29 7.59 10.27
N TYR A 406 9.42 8.24 10.53
CA TYR A 406 10.43 8.65 9.56
C TYR A 406 11.79 8.16 10.01
N ILE A 407 12.32 7.11 9.39
CA ILE A 407 13.58 6.47 9.80
C ILE A 407 14.58 6.43 8.66
N SER A 408 15.72 7.11 8.83
CA SER A 408 16.89 6.95 7.96
C SER A 408 17.93 6.07 8.65
N LYS A 409 18.45 5.05 7.94
CA LYS A 409 19.48 4.16 8.48
C LYS A 409 20.87 4.81 8.46
N GLU A 410 21.22 5.50 7.39
CA GLU A 410 22.58 6.02 7.16
C GLU A 410 22.65 7.51 6.89
N SER A 411 21.53 8.25 6.95
CA SER A 411 21.49 9.66 6.63
C SER A 411 20.55 10.44 7.55
N THR A 412 20.29 11.71 7.20
CA THR A 412 19.30 12.57 7.86
C THR A 412 17.89 12.10 7.55
N ALA A 413 17.02 12.11 8.55
CA ALA A 413 15.64 11.72 8.30
C ALA A 413 14.88 12.82 7.54
N ILE A 414 14.85 14.06 8.05
CA ILE A 414 14.15 15.18 7.40
C ILE A 414 15.14 16.31 7.09
N SER A 415 15.24 16.69 5.81
CA SER A 415 16.14 17.74 5.33
C SER A 415 15.42 18.80 4.52
N ASN A 416 15.66 20.06 4.86
CA ASN A 416 15.34 21.22 4.04
C ASN A 416 16.62 21.77 3.43
N SER A 417 16.80 21.59 2.15
CA SER A 417 18.07 21.89 1.45
C SER A 417 17.99 23.14 0.56
N ASN A 418 16.86 23.85 0.56
CA ASN A 418 16.66 25.11 -0.16
C ASN A 418 15.74 26.04 0.67
N SER A 419 15.32 27.19 0.10
CA SER A 419 14.52 28.22 0.78
C SER A 419 13.10 27.82 1.18
N GLY A 420 12.68 26.59 0.93
CA GLY A 420 11.35 26.08 1.23
C GLY A 420 11.03 25.94 2.72
N THR A 421 9.80 25.52 3.00
CA THR A 421 9.29 25.37 4.37
C THR A 421 8.91 23.92 4.65
N ILE A 422 9.28 23.42 5.82
CA ILE A 422 8.77 22.15 6.35
C ILE A 422 8.01 22.43 7.64
N ASN A 423 6.74 22.11 7.68
CA ASN A 423 5.90 22.22 8.86
C ASN A 423 5.63 20.81 9.42
N ILE A 424 6.06 20.55 10.63
CA ILE A 424 5.75 19.33 11.37
C ILE A 424 4.76 19.70 12.46
N GLN A 425 3.49 19.46 12.21
CA GLN A 425 2.42 19.79 13.14
C GLN A 425 1.71 18.51 13.59
N GLN A 426 2.01 18.10 14.81
CA GLN A 426 1.38 16.91 15.37
C GLN A 426 -0.13 17.04 15.41
N SER A 427 -0.81 16.06 14.80
CA SER A 427 -2.24 15.84 14.94
C SER A 427 -2.53 14.93 16.17
N ASN A 428 -3.55 14.10 16.12
CA ASN A 428 -3.91 13.16 17.18
C ASN A 428 -2.96 11.95 17.34
N LYS A 429 -2.00 11.78 16.42
CA LYS A 429 -1.04 10.67 16.42
C LYS A 429 0.37 11.19 16.67
N SER A 430 1.29 10.29 17.06
CA SER A 430 2.69 10.63 17.25
C SER A 430 3.40 10.96 15.94
N VAL A 431 4.45 11.77 16.05
CA VAL A 431 5.46 11.97 15.01
C VAL A 431 6.78 11.42 15.55
N TYR A 432 7.35 10.45 14.86
CA TYR A 432 8.64 9.87 15.18
C TYR A 432 9.63 10.10 14.04
N ILE A 433 10.73 10.79 14.31
CA ILE A 433 11.74 11.14 13.33
C ILE A 433 13.09 10.63 13.84
N SER A 434 13.74 9.76 13.08
CA SER A 434 15.00 9.16 13.53
C SER A 434 16.06 9.08 12.44
N SER A 435 17.29 9.46 12.81
CA SER A 435 18.52 9.13 12.10
C SER A 435 19.30 8.08 12.91
N LEU A 436 19.49 6.91 12.35
CA LEU A 436 20.31 5.83 12.94
C LEU A 436 21.77 5.89 12.44
N ALA A 437 22.11 6.90 11.68
CA ALA A 437 23.46 7.12 11.16
C ALA A 437 24.46 7.34 12.30
N GLN A 438 25.65 6.77 12.15
CA GLN A 438 26.69 6.83 13.18
C GLN A 438 27.47 8.15 13.18
N ILE A 439 27.53 8.89 12.05
CA ILE A 439 28.41 10.05 11.89
C ILE A 439 27.73 11.16 11.08
N TRP A 440 27.74 12.42 11.57
CA TRP A 440 27.41 13.67 10.87
C TRP A 440 26.00 13.78 10.25
N LYS A 441 25.04 13.01 10.74
CA LYS A 441 23.69 12.98 10.18
C LYS A 441 22.62 13.23 11.24
N PRO A 442 22.13 14.48 11.38
CA PRO A 442 21.06 14.80 12.31
C PRO A 442 19.74 14.15 11.92
N ALA A 443 18.82 14.04 12.87
CA ALA A 443 17.48 13.59 12.53
C ALA A 443 16.72 14.64 11.70
N VAL A 444 16.87 15.93 12.05
CA VAL A 444 16.29 17.06 11.33
C VAL A 444 17.38 18.06 10.95
N LEU A 445 17.46 18.42 9.67
CA LEU A 445 18.44 19.33 9.12
C LEU A 445 17.78 20.46 8.32
N ASN A 446 18.07 21.71 8.68
CA ASN A 446 17.88 22.85 7.81
C ASN A 446 19.24 23.31 7.25
N ASN A 447 19.50 22.95 6.01
CA ASN A 447 20.78 23.21 5.34
C ASN A 447 20.68 24.37 4.33
N SER A 448 19.91 25.41 4.66
CA SER A 448 19.62 26.50 3.74
C SER A 448 19.07 27.74 4.47
N SER A 449 18.59 28.74 3.71
CA SER A 449 17.83 29.89 4.22
C SER A 449 16.37 29.58 4.54
N GLY A 450 15.89 28.34 4.29
CA GLY A 450 14.51 27.95 4.50
C GLY A 450 14.08 27.84 5.97
N LYS A 451 12.84 27.41 6.17
CA LYS A 451 12.23 27.35 7.49
C LYS A 451 11.76 25.93 7.84
N ILE A 452 11.99 25.51 9.09
CA ILE A 452 11.39 24.30 9.65
C ILE A 452 10.62 24.69 10.91
N ASN A 453 9.32 24.38 10.93
CA ASN A 453 8.46 24.61 12.09
C ASN A 453 8.01 23.27 12.66
N ILE A 454 8.22 23.07 13.94
CA ILE A 454 7.84 21.86 14.68
C ILE A 454 6.92 22.27 15.80
N LYS A 455 5.65 21.79 15.79
CA LYS A 455 4.66 22.14 16.79
C LYS A 455 3.87 20.92 17.24
N GLY A 456 3.84 20.67 18.53
CA GLY A 456 3.07 19.56 19.10
C GLY A 456 3.27 19.42 20.60
N ASN A 457 3.34 18.19 21.07
CA ASN A 457 3.57 17.84 22.46
C ASN A 457 4.89 17.06 22.61
N LYS A 458 5.45 17.10 23.80
CA LYS A 458 6.59 16.24 24.17
C LYS A 458 6.19 14.77 24.01
N ALA A 459 7.08 13.98 23.43
CA ALA A 459 6.84 12.54 23.33
C ALA A 459 6.84 11.90 24.73
N ASN A 460 5.96 10.93 24.91
CA ASN A 460 5.94 10.10 26.14
C ASN A 460 7.20 9.24 26.28
N ASN A 461 7.80 8.85 25.17
CA ASN A 461 9.07 8.14 25.11
C ASN A 461 9.78 8.49 23.80
N CYS A 462 11.10 8.71 23.83
CA CYS A 462 11.88 9.07 22.65
C CYS A 462 13.22 8.31 22.69
N THR A 463 13.24 7.17 22.03
CA THR A 463 14.39 6.26 21.93
C THR A 463 14.59 5.84 20.47
N ASN A 464 15.54 4.95 20.19
CA ASN A 464 15.72 4.35 18.86
C ASN A 464 14.62 3.34 18.45
N ASP A 465 13.69 3.04 19.34
CA ASP A 465 12.55 2.17 19.09
C ASP A 465 11.27 3.00 18.88
N SER A 466 10.87 3.15 17.62
CA SER A 466 9.69 3.94 17.22
C SER A 466 8.38 3.42 17.82
N THR A 467 8.32 2.13 18.17
CA THR A 467 7.10 1.52 18.73
C THR A 467 6.79 2.01 20.15
N LYS A 468 7.80 2.54 20.84
CA LYS A 468 7.65 3.09 22.19
C LYS A 468 7.14 4.53 22.22
N THR A 469 7.19 5.24 21.09
CA THR A 469 6.65 6.60 20.97
C THR A 469 5.19 6.52 20.54
N THR A 470 4.26 6.52 21.50
CA THR A 470 2.82 6.41 21.23
C THR A 470 2.11 7.77 21.22
N SER A 471 2.76 8.82 21.70
CA SER A 471 2.24 10.20 21.70
C SER A 471 3.35 11.24 21.58
N GLY A 472 3.02 12.41 21.11
CA GLY A 472 3.96 13.54 21.03
C GLY A 472 4.89 13.47 19.82
N ILE A 473 5.87 14.38 19.80
CA ILE A 473 6.92 14.47 18.79
C ILE A 473 8.23 13.96 19.39
N CYS A 474 8.78 12.89 18.81
CA CYS A 474 10.12 12.39 19.11
C CYS A 474 11.06 12.66 17.93
N ILE A 475 12.19 13.30 18.20
CA ILE A 475 13.28 13.53 17.26
C ILE A 475 14.53 12.88 17.84
N TYR A 476 15.00 11.80 17.22
CA TYR A 476 16.06 10.95 17.71
C TYR A 476 17.20 10.81 16.70
N ALA A 477 18.43 11.16 17.11
CA ALA A 477 19.62 10.87 16.34
C ALA A 477 20.56 9.99 17.17
N GLU A 478 20.87 8.79 16.68
CA GLU A 478 21.66 7.81 17.45
C GLU A 478 23.11 8.27 17.66
N GLY A 479 23.81 8.61 16.59
CA GLY A 479 25.19 9.06 16.63
C GLY A 479 26.20 8.04 17.18
N ASN A 480 27.48 8.39 17.11
CA ASN A 480 28.52 7.57 17.70
C ASN A 480 28.57 7.81 19.23
N LYS A 481 28.52 6.75 20.00
CA LYS A 481 28.64 6.78 21.47
C LYS A 481 30.06 7.12 21.97
N ASP A 482 31.04 7.17 21.07
CA ASP A 482 32.40 7.58 21.39
C ASP A 482 32.51 9.13 21.39
N TYR A 483 32.27 9.70 22.54
CA TYR A 483 32.29 11.15 22.76
C TYR A 483 33.67 11.81 22.56
N THR A 484 34.73 11.03 22.40
CA THR A 484 36.10 11.53 22.13
C THR A 484 36.28 11.92 20.66
N LYS A 485 35.46 11.37 19.77
CA LYS A 485 35.44 11.73 18.36
C LYS A 485 34.48 12.88 18.13
N ASN A 486 34.95 13.92 17.51
CA ASN A 486 34.18 15.14 17.21
C ASN A 486 33.14 14.90 16.12
N THR A 487 32.19 13.98 16.38
CA THR A 487 31.10 13.59 15.49
C THR A 487 29.85 14.35 15.85
N SER A 488 29.51 15.37 15.08
CA SER A 488 28.38 16.27 15.38
C SER A 488 27.03 15.70 14.94
N ASN A 489 26.59 14.59 15.53
CA ASN A 489 25.23 14.10 15.34
C ASN A 489 24.28 14.80 16.31
N GLY A 490 23.56 15.79 15.80
CA GLY A 490 22.52 16.49 16.53
C GLY A 490 21.13 15.87 16.29
N GLY A 491 20.26 15.94 17.27
CA GLY A 491 18.85 15.69 17.03
C GLY A 491 18.32 16.65 15.96
N ILE A 492 18.60 17.93 16.13
CA ILE A 492 18.28 19.01 15.18
C ILE A 492 19.55 19.79 14.84
N GLN A 493 19.76 20.09 13.55
CA GLN A 493 20.80 21.01 13.09
C GLN A 493 20.24 22.10 12.18
N ASN A 494 20.69 23.32 12.39
CA ASN A 494 20.44 24.48 11.55
C ASN A 494 21.78 25.00 11.01
N HIS A 495 21.94 24.93 9.70
CA HIS A 495 23.09 25.47 8.99
C HIS A 495 22.65 26.68 8.17
N TYR A 496 23.58 27.57 7.87
CA TYR A 496 23.37 28.82 7.12
C TYR A 496 22.42 29.81 7.84
N THR A 497 21.62 30.54 7.08
CA THR A 497 20.77 31.63 7.58
C THR A 497 19.33 31.24 7.87
N GLY A 498 19.00 29.93 7.77
CA GLY A 498 17.63 29.46 7.95
C GLY A 498 17.13 29.50 9.39
N ASN A 499 15.85 29.29 9.54
CA ASN A 499 15.18 29.30 10.83
C ASN A 499 14.60 27.95 11.19
N ILE A 500 14.77 27.52 12.43
CA ILE A 500 14.05 26.38 12.99
C ILE A 500 13.28 26.80 14.23
N ASN A 501 11.98 26.55 14.25
CA ASN A 501 11.11 26.80 15.38
C ASN A 501 10.60 25.47 15.95
N VAL A 502 10.76 25.25 17.24
CA VAL A 502 10.32 24.05 17.94
C VAL A 502 9.44 24.44 19.13
N ASP A 503 8.20 24.01 19.14
CA ASP A 503 7.29 24.14 20.28
C ASP A 503 6.68 22.78 20.64
N GLY A 504 7.13 22.18 21.73
CA GLY A 504 6.61 20.92 22.26
C GLY A 504 7.15 19.68 21.56
N ALA A 505 8.43 19.37 21.70
CA ALA A 505 9.04 18.13 21.22
C ALA A 505 9.98 17.52 22.26
N THR A 506 10.23 16.21 22.15
CA THR A 506 11.33 15.53 22.82
C THR A 506 12.44 15.26 21.81
N ILE A 507 13.63 15.79 22.07
CA ILE A 507 14.77 15.77 21.15
C ILE A 507 15.92 15.04 21.85
N PHE A 508 16.48 14.04 21.17
CA PHE A 508 17.71 13.37 21.57
C PHE A 508 18.74 13.40 20.45
N GLY A 509 19.95 13.78 20.76
CA GLY A 509 21.09 13.69 19.85
C GLY A 509 22.23 12.92 20.48
N GLY A 510 22.81 11.95 19.79
CA GLY A 510 23.89 11.12 20.33
C GLY A 510 25.08 11.94 20.84
N ASN A 511 25.42 13.05 20.18
CA ASN A 511 26.46 13.99 20.62
C ASN A 511 25.87 15.34 21.03
N GLN A 512 25.02 15.95 20.23
CA GLN A 512 24.40 17.24 20.47
C GLN A 512 22.86 17.10 20.36
N GLY A 513 22.12 17.65 21.30
CA GLY A 513 20.66 17.68 21.19
C GLY A 513 20.23 18.56 20.03
N VAL A 514 20.66 19.79 20.07
CA VAL A 514 20.40 20.82 19.05
C VAL A 514 21.70 21.58 18.71
N ASN A 515 21.95 21.80 17.43
CA ASN A 515 23.12 22.50 16.92
C ASN A 515 22.72 23.64 15.97
N ASN A 516 23.21 24.84 16.23
CA ASN A 516 23.18 25.97 15.31
C ASN A 516 24.59 26.22 14.75
N GLY A 517 24.81 25.78 13.51
CA GLY A 517 26.15 25.76 12.90
C GLY A 517 26.55 27.03 12.16
N SER A 518 25.67 28.04 12.07
CA SER A 518 25.92 29.26 11.29
C SER A 518 25.15 30.48 11.82
N ASN A 519 24.75 31.40 10.93
CA ASN A 519 24.10 32.67 11.26
C ASN A 519 22.58 32.59 11.46
N GLY A 520 21.99 31.39 11.32
CA GLY A 520 20.55 31.19 11.42
C GLY A 520 20.00 31.32 12.84
N THR A 521 18.68 31.31 12.94
CA THR A 521 17.97 31.38 14.23
C THR A 521 17.33 30.03 14.57
N LEU A 522 17.44 29.62 15.83
CA LEU A 522 16.84 28.43 16.35
C LEU A 522 16.06 28.78 17.62
N ASN A 523 14.75 28.58 17.57
CA ASN A 523 13.84 28.86 18.68
C ASN A 523 13.33 27.57 19.27
N ILE A 524 13.44 27.37 20.58
CA ILE A 524 13.02 26.15 21.28
C ILE A 524 12.12 26.55 22.44
N LYS A 525 10.91 26.00 22.47
CA LYS A 525 9.94 26.24 23.53
C LYS A 525 9.27 24.95 23.98
N ASN A 526 8.91 24.85 25.25
CA ASN A 526 8.14 23.76 25.82
C ASN A 526 8.69 22.36 25.48
N SER A 527 10.00 22.23 25.31
CA SER A 527 10.62 21.01 24.77
C SER A 527 11.57 20.35 25.77
N ASN A 528 11.79 19.05 25.58
CA ASN A 528 12.84 18.31 26.28
C ASN A 528 14.01 18.10 25.31
N VAL A 529 15.19 18.60 25.63
CA VAL A 529 16.38 18.44 24.81
C VAL A 529 17.45 17.70 25.59
N SER A 530 17.83 16.54 25.07
CA SER A 530 18.86 15.70 25.69
C SER A 530 19.92 15.24 24.70
N SER A 531 21.09 14.91 25.21
CA SER A 531 22.19 14.42 24.37
C SER A 531 23.24 13.64 25.17
N GLY A 532 24.16 13.00 24.44
CA GLY A 532 25.31 12.34 25.04
C GLY A 532 26.43 13.31 25.48
N ARG A 533 26.48 14.56 24.98
CA ARG A 533 27.56 15.54 25.29
C ARG A 533 27.05 16.93 25.65
N ALA A 534 26.38 17.62 24.75
CA ALA A 534 25.84 18.94 24.94
C ALA A 534 24.40 19.04 24.48
N ALA A 535 23.46 19.45 25.35
CA ALA A 535 22.06 19.55 24.95
C ALA A 535 21.89 20.64 23.87
N ILE A 536 22.50 21.80 24.08
CA ILE A 536 22.54 22.93 23.13
C ILE A 536 23.97 23.17 22.70
N PHE A 537 24.21 23.27 21.40
CA PHE A 537 25.51 23.61 20.82
C PHE A 537 25.34 24.70 19.78
N ASN A 538 25.97 25.86 20.01
CA ASN A 538 26.02 26.96 19.07
C ASN A 538 27.44 27.07 18.52
N ASN A 539 27.65 26.58 17.29
CA ASN A 539 28.95 26.59 16.61
C ASN A 539 29.11 27.79 15.65
N GLY A 540 28.07 28.58 15.49
CA GLY A 540 28.05 29.76 14.63
C GLY A 540 27.81 31.06 15.40
N VAL A 541 27.70 32.16 14.67
CA VAL A 541 27.38 33.48 15.20
C VAL A 541 25.86 33.74 15.29
N GLY A 542 25.04 32.77 14.93
CA GLY A 542 23.59 32.87 14.96
C GLY A 542 22.99 32.86 16.36
N THR A 543 21.67 32.92 16.43
CA THR A 543 20.91 33.06 17.68
C THR A 543 20.19 31.77 18.05
N ILE A 544 20.25 31.36 19.31
CA ILE A 544 19.41 30.30 19.89
C ILE A 544 18.59 30.92 21.02
N ASN A 545 17.25 30.81 20.92
CA ASN A 545 16.32 31.23 21.96
C ASN A 545 15.66 30.00 22.59
N ILE A 546 15.69 29.90 23.92
CA ILE A 546 15.21 28.74 24.66
C ILE A 546 14.29 29.16 25.80
N CYS A 547 13.03 28.75 25.77
CA CYS A 547 12.04 29.04 26.80
C CYS A 547 11.34 27.82 27.33
N SER A 548 11.06 27.79 28.62
CA SER A 548 10.19 26.77 29.26
C SER A 548 10.54 25.33 28.88
N SER A 549 11.84 25.04 28.74
CA SER A 549 12.35 23.76 28.25
C SER A 549 13.23 23.04 29.27
N ILE A 550 13.36 21.74 29.12
CA ILE A 550 14.25 20.91 29.95
C ILE A 550 15.49 20.55 29.14
N LEU A 551 16.66 20.90 29.65
CA LEU A 551 17.94 20.53 29.06
C LEU A 551 18.59 19.43 29.90
N SER A 552 19.19 18.43 29.27
CA SER A 552 19.85 17.32 29.96
C SER A 552 21.01 16.75 29.13
N ALA A 553 22.21 16.94 29.63
CA ALA A 553 23.39 16.31 29.05
C ALA A 553 24.45 16.02 30.14
N PRO A 554 25.27 14.98 29.98
CA PRO A 554 26.24 14.60 31.01
C PRO A 554 27.37 15.64 31.16
N LEU A 555 27.81 16.27 30.06
CA LEU A 555 28.94 17.20 30.10
C LEU A 555 28.50 18.67 30.22
N LEU A 556 27.66 19.13 29.28
CA LEU A 556 27.23 20.53 29.18
C LEU A 556 25.76 20.62 28.84
N ASP A 557 25.03 21.51 29.48
CA ASP A 557 23.67 21.85 29.05
C ASP A 557 23.71 22.82 27.87
N ILE A 558 24.64 23.78 27.90
CA ILE A 558 24.85 24.79 26.85
C ILE A 558 26.34 24.91 26.53
N HIS A 559 26.66 24.81 25.25
CA HIS A 559 28.00 25.09 24.72
C HIS A 559 27.93 26.15 23.61
N ASN A 560 28.34 27.37 23.90
CA ASN A 560 28.40 28.48 22.93
C ASN A 560 29.84 28.65 22.43
N TYR A 561 30.18 27.90 21.37
CA TYR A 561 31.56 27.87 20.84
C TYR A 561 31.83 28.94 19.76
N GLY A 562 30.81 29.22 18.90
CA GLY A 562 30.96 30.09 17.72
C GLY A 562 30.82 31.61 17.99
N GLY A 563 30.64 32.03 19.25
CA GLY A 563 30.51 33.47 19.59
C GLY A 563 29.13 34.07 19.31
N GLY A 564 28.13 33.28 18.99
CA GLY A 564 26.75 33.72 18.76
C GLY A 564 25.98 34.04 20.05
N ILE A 565 24.68 34.27 19.91
CA ILE A 565 23.79 34.69 21.01
C ILE A 565 22.96 33.47 21.48
N ILE A 566 22.95 33.26 22.80
CA ILE A 566 22.03 32.30 23.45
C ILE A 566 21.18 33.06 24.46
N ASN A 567 19.89 33.10 24.21
CA ASN A 567 18.88 33.69 25.08
C ASN A 567 18.07 32.56 25.73
N TYR A 568 17.90 32.58 27.05
CA TYR A 568 17.06 31.58 27.70
C TYR A 568 16.25 32.14 28.87
N SER A 569 15.11 31.50 29.15
CA SER A 569 14.26 31.79 30.29
C SER A 569 13.47 30.55 30.73
N ASN A 570 13.10 30.52 32.01
CA ASN A 570 12.27 29.46 32.61
C ASN A 570 12.78 28.03 32.31
N LEU A 571 14.09 27.81 32.49
CA LEU A 571 14.68 26.47 32.41
C LEU A 571 14.66 25.77 33.78
N ASN A 572 14.73 24.45 33.78
CA ASN A 572 14.43 23.60 34.94
C ASN A 572 15.49 23.46 36.04
N LYS A 573 16.71 24.03 35.85
CA LYS A 573 17.85 23.85 36.76
C LYS A 573 18.97 24.86 36.56
N ASP A 574 19.96 24.85 37.45
CA ASP A 574 21.25 25.49 37.20
C ASP A 574 21.97 24.82 36.03
N LEU A 575 22.34 25.59 35.06
CA LEU A 575 22.87 25.12 33.79
C LEU A 575 24.40 25.00 33.81
N LYS A 576 24.93 23.92 33.27
CA LYS A 576 26.36 23.79 32.96
C LYS A 576 26.65 24.47 31.63
N ILE A 577 27.15 25.70 31.68
CA ILE A 577 27.39 26.55 30.51
C ILE A 577 28.88 26.66 30.24
N TYR A 578 29.29 26.45 28.99
CA TYR A 578 30.65 26.74 28.52
C TYR A 578 30.61 27.71 27.35
N ASN A 579 31.22 28.86 27.52
CA ASN A 579 31.25 29.99 26.55
C ASN A 579 32.69 30.48 26.39
N PRO A 580 33.56 29.75 25.65
CA PRO A 580 35.00 30.07 25.55
C PRO A 580 35.30 31.29 24.63
N THR A 581 34.39 31.61 23.74
CA THR A 581 34.44 32.76 22.86
C THR A 581 33.54 33.86 23.42
N SER A 582 33.78 35.12 23.15
CA SER A 582 33.02 36.26 23.68
C SER A 582 31.53 36.31 23.22
N GLY A 583 30.91 35.18 22.98
CA GLY A 583 29.48 35.06 22.66
C GLY A 583 28.58 35.53 23.79
N THR A 584 27.40 36.01 23.47
CA THR A 584 26.43 36.56 24.42
C THR A 584 25.53 35.46 24.99
N ILE A 585 25.38 35.46 26.33
CA ILE A 585 24.42 34.56 27.03
C ILE A 585 23.51 35.42 27.90
N ASN A 586 22.22 35.45 27.61
CA ASN A 586 21.18 36.20 28.30
C ASN A 586 20.25 35.24 29.09
N SER A 587 20.32 35.27 30.41
CA SER A 587 19.60 34.34 31.29
C SER A 587 18.15 34.74 31.61
N ASN A 588 17.74 35.95 31.35
CA ASN A 588 16.38 36.44 31.65
C ASN A 588 15.70 36.97 30.38
N TYR A 589 15.66 36.15 29.37
CA TYR A 589 15.11 36.52 28.08
C TYR A 589 13.60 36.74 28.16
N THR A 590 13.13 37.93 27.80
CA THR A 590 11.71 38.32 27.80
C THR A 590 11.07 38.33 26.41
N GLY A 591 11.86 38.07 25.37
CA GLY A 591 11.37 38.00 24.00
C GLY A 591 10.60 36.71 23.69
N SER A 592 9.97 36.65 22.52
CA SER A 592 9.30 35.43 22.04
C SER A 592 10.32 34.37 21.66
N CYS A 593 10.18 33.15 22.19
CA CYS A 593 10.98 32.00 21.79
C CYS A 593 10.45 31.29 20.55
N VAL A 594 9.25 31.57 20.13
CA VAL A 594 8.61 31.05 18.90
C VAL A 594 7.62 32.13 18.44
N GLU A 595 7.68 32.52 17.19
CA GLU A 595 6.70 33.42 16.57
C GLU A 595 5.41 32.68 16.20
#